data_709ae2956f4c54ea5cfe93830a0adcd8
#
_entry.id   709ae2956f4c54ea5cfe93830a0adcd8
#
_cell.length_a   1.000
_cell.length_b   1.000
_cell.length_c   1.000
_cell.angle_alpha   90.00
_cell.angle_beta   90.00
_cell.angle_gamma   90.00
#
_symmetry.space_group_name_H-M   'P 1'
#
loop_
_entity.id
_entity.type
_entity.pdbx_description
1 polymer ?
#
loop_
_entity_poly.entity_id
_entity_poly.type
_entity_poly.pdbx_seq_one_letter_code
_entity_poly.pdbx_strand_id
1 'polypeptide(L)'
;METENQRAGHGRSRGKWNRQRRKENVEKNHQSRLNENTQNQGAPDSENQGQERKRTGRKIAVAVGGAVLTAAVAAGAVYVGMGQKYKRVYFPNTTVNGLNVSGLTPEETKQRITEETNGYTLMIQERGGETETIQGVDIGLHPEFDGTLEQILDNQNTLAWGFHISRYVDYTIDTMAAFDDAKLSDAVSGLNCLTPERAAAPQDAYISDYISGKGYEIVPEEQGASPDPQLLSSAVHDAILNFQESLSLEDADVYEKPQITADNEALNAELEAWNKYVHTTVTYRF
;
A
#
# COMPACT_ATOMS: atom_id res chain seq x y z
N MET A 1 -17.32 -2.45 -45.94
CA MET A 1 -18.74 -2.17 -46.11
C MET A 1 -19.37 -2.37 -44.72
N GLU A 2 -19.88 -1.43 -44.03
CA GLU A 2 -20.21 -0.01 -44.03
C GLU A 2 -20.28 0.40 -42.57
N THR A 3 -19.59 1.19 -42.16
CA THR A 3 -19.45 2.50 -41.57
C THR A 3 -20.69 3.38 -41.63
N GLU A 4 -20.71 4.28 -40.68
CA GLU A 4 -21.53 5.50 -40.55
C GLU A 4 -22.78 5.34 -39.67
N ASN A 5 -22.96 6.07 -38.62
CA ASN A 5 -23.02 7.49 -38.45
C ASN A 5 -23.82 7.78 -37.16
N GLN A 6 -23.28 8.38 -36.13
CA GLN A 6 -24.08 9.18 -35.19
C GLN A 6 -23.22 10.32 -34.58
N ARG A 7 -23.17 11.41 -35.32
CA ARG A 7 -22.83 12.73 -34.83
C ARG A 7 -23.91 13.71 -35.27
N ALA A 8 -24.87 13.99 -34.42
CA ALA A 8 -25.65 15.24 -34.48
C ALA A 8 -26.51 15.40 -33.21
N GLY A 9 -26.25 16.39 -32.35
CA GLY A 9 -27.17 16.72 -31.28
C GLY A 9 -26.66 17.64 -30.16
N HIS A 10 -25.60 18.42 -30.34
CA HIS A 10 -25.11 19.32 -29.25
C HIS A 10 -24.94 20.80 -29.65
N GLY A 11 -25.55 21.24 -30.72
CA GLY A 11 -25.38 22.61 -31.27
C GLY A 11 -26.44 23.68 -30.91
N ARG A 12 -27.54 23.35 -30.26
CA ARG A 12 -28.67 24.29 -30.08
C ARG A 12 -28.88 24.90 -28.68
N SER A 13 -28.19 24.44 -27.68
CA SER A 13 -28.38 24.95 -26.29
C SER A 13 -27.51 26.16 -25.95
N ARG A 14 -26.33 26.31 -26.54
CA ARG A 14 -25.41 27.41 -26.23
C ARG A 14 -25.81 28.79 -26.77
N GLY A 15 -26.61 28.85 -27.82
CA GLY A 15 -27.06 30.13 -28.43
C GLY A 15 -28.13 30.89 -27.63
N LYS A 16 -28.98 30.20 -26.86
CA LYS A 16 -30.04 30.84 -26.05
C LYS A 16 -29.48 31.43 -24.75
N TRP A 17 -28.51 30.77 -24.12
CA TRP A 17 -27.90 31.19 -22.86
C TRP A 17 -27.08 32.50 -23.02
N ASN A 18 -26.36 32.61 -24.14
CA ASN A 18 -25.56 33.83 -24.42
C ASN A 18 -26.42 35.06 -24.80
N ARG A 19 -27.64 34.85 -25.33
CA ARG A 19 -28.56 35.99 -25.60
C ARG A 19 -29.21 36.52 -24.34
N GLN A 20 -29.47 35.69 -23.36
CA GLN A 20 -30.07 36.10 -22.09
C GLN A 20 -29.10 36.87 -21.21
N ARG A 21 -27.85 36.43 -21.10
CA ARG A 21 -26.77 37.18 -20.43
C ARG A 21 -26.45 38.53 -21.06
N ARG A 22 -26.60 38.66 -22.39
CA ARG A 22 -26.37 39.93 -23.07
C ARG A 22 -27.47 40.94 -22.79
N LYS A 23 -28.71 40.51 -22.62
CA LYS A 23 -29.83 41.40 -22.27
C LYS A 23 -29.74 41.88 -20.82
N GLU A 24 -29.41 41.00 -19.88
CA GLU A 24 -29.22 41.34 -18.45
C GLU A 24 -28.06 42.34 -18.24
N ASN A 25 -26.96 42.19 -18.98
CA ASN A 25 -25.84 43.14 -18.89
C ASN A 25 -26.13 44.52 -19.51
N VAL A 26 -26.98 44.57 -20.54
CA VAL A 26 -27.40 45.82 -21.16
C VAL A 26 -28.36 46.58 -20.23
N GLU A 27 -29.25 45.88 -19.53
CA GLU A 27 -30.23 46.45 -18.59
C GLU A 27 -29.55 46.94 -17.30
N LYS A 28 -28.57 46.19 -16.78
CA LYS A 28 -27.76 46.65 -15.63
C LYS A 28 -26.93 47.89 -15.94
N ASN A 29 -26.36 48.00 -17.16
CA ASN A 29 -25.62 49.20 -17.59
C ASN A 29 -26.54 50.39 -17.82
N HIS A 30 -27.81 50.20 -18.21
CA HIS A 30 -28.76 51.28 -18.39
C HIS A 30 -29.24 51.83 -17.04
N GLN A 31 -29.48 50.97 -16.06
CA GLN A 31 -29.85 51.39 -14.69
C GLN A 31 -28.69 52.06 -13.95
N SER A 32 -27.44 51.64 -14.18
CA SER A 32 -26.26 52.33 -13.61
C SER A 32 -26.10 53.77 -14.16
N ARG A 33 -26.41 54.00 -15.44
CA ARG A 33 -26.33 55.34 -16.05
C ARG A 33 -27.46 56.28 -15.63
N LEU A 34 -28.64 55.74 -15.27
CA LEU A 34 -29.74 56.53 -14.75
C LEU A 34 -29.51 56.99 -13.30
N ASN A 35 -28.83 56.15 -12.48
CA ASN A 35 -28.46 56.51 -11.12
C ASN A 35 -27.29 57.51 -11.03
N GLU A 36 -26.39 57.57 -12.01
CA GLU A 36 -25.31 58.55 -12.05
C GLU A 36 -25.79 59.97 -12.38
N ASN A 37 -26.91 60.10 -13.10
CA ASN A 37 -27.40 61.40 -13.54
C ASN A 37 -28.33 62.12 -12.52
N THR A 38 -28.68 61.46 -11.40
CA THR A 38 -29.57 62.01 -10.38
C THR A 38 -28.81 62.52 -9.13
N GLN A 39 -27.49 62.38 -9.07
CA GLN A 39 -26.67 62.78 -7.90
C GLN A 39 -25.80 64.01 -8.12
N ASN A 40 -26.01 64.77 -9.18
CA ASN A 40 -25.14 65.93 -9.45
C ASN A 40 -25.87 67.26 -9.38
N GLN A 41 -26.62 67.54 -8.28
CA GLN A 41 -27.04 68.86 -7.90
C GLN A 41 -26.95 69.06 -6.39
N GLY A 42 -25.95 69.83 -5.96
CA GLY A 42 -25.93 70.45 -4.64
C GLY A 42 -24.93 69.93 -3.64
N ALA A 43 -23.71 70.45 -3.66
CA ALA A 43 -22.84 70.43 -2.51
C ALA A 43 -22.06 71.71 -2.36
N PRO A 44 -21.89 72.18 -1.12
CA PRO A 44 -20.79 73.11 -0.82
C PRO A 44 -19.57 72.28 -0.29
N ASP A 45 -18.41 72.73 -0.71
CA ASP A 45 -17.03 72.53 -0.19
C ASP A 45 -16.80 71.57 0.94
N SER A 46 -16.11 70.44 0.62
CA SER A 46 -15.33 69.67 1.60
C SER A 46 -14.08 69.03 0.99
N GLU A 47 -13.12 69.83 0.69
CA GLU A 47 -11.80 69.42 0.20
C GLU A 47 -10.91 68.79 1.26
N ASN A 48 -11.40 68.50 2.49
CA ASN A 48 -10.59 68.06 3.62
C ASN A 48 -10.90 66.66 4.16
N GLN A 49 -11.93 65.96 3.62
CA GLN A 49 -12.27 64.61 4.13
C GLN A 49 -11.61 63.45 3.36
N GLY A 50 -11.07 63.68 2.17
CA GLY A 50 -10.43 62.64 1.34
C GLY A 50 -9.05 62.21 1.82
N GLN A 51 -8.30 63.07 2.52
CA GLN A 51 -6.96 62.75 3.00
C GLN A 51 -6.96 61.99 4.32
N GLU A 52 -7.93 62.23 5.21
CA GLU A 52 -8.00 61.46 6.47
C GLU A 52 -8.46 60.01 6.26
N ARG A 53 -9.41 59.75 5.36
CA ARG A 53 -9.84 58.38 5.03
C ARG A 53 -8.71 57.52 4.42
N LYS A 54 -7.91 58.12 3.53
CA LYS A 54 -6.72 57.44 2.95
C LYS A 54 -5.63 57.19 3.98
N ARG A 55 -5.41 58.09 4.93
CA ARG A 55 -4.43 57.95 6.02
C ARG A 55 -4.88 56.89 7.06
N THR A 56 -6.17 56.85 7.39
CA THR A 56 -6.73 55.87 8.32
C THR A 56 -6.73 54.44 7.71
N GLY A 57 -7.15 54.30 6.44
CA GLY A 57 -7.09 53.02 5.72
C GLY A 57 -5.66 52.46 5.60
N ARG A 58 -4.67 53.32 5.36
CA ARG A 58 -3.25 52.93 5.29
C ARG A 58 -2.70 52.52 6.68
N LYS A 59 -3.11 53.20 7.75
CA LYS A 59 -2.74 52.83 9.14
C LYS A 59 -3.36 51.50 9.55
N ILE A 60 -4.62 51.24 9.20
CA ILE A 60 -5.32 49.98 9.44
C ILE A 60 -4.67 48.87 8.63
N ALA A 61 -4.37 49.05 7.36
CA ALA A 61 -3.69 48.07 6.52
C ALA A 61 -2.29 47.72 7.04
N VAL A 62 -1.52 48.70 7.53
CA VAL A 62 -0.21 48.47 8.15
C VAL A 62 -0.36 47.72 9.50
N ALA A 63 -1.35 48.07 10.33
CA ALA A 63 -1.60 47.40 11.60
C ALA A 63 -2.05 45.94 11.40
N VAL A 64 -2.96 45.68 10.44
CA VAL A 64 -3.41 44.31 10.11
C VAL A 64 -2.27 43.53 9.49
N GLY A 65 -1.50 44.12 8.57
CA GLY A 65 -0.32 43.46 7.99
C GLY A 65 0.74 43.12 9.05
N GLY A 66 0.98 44.03 9.99
CA GLY A 66 1.89 43.80 11.13
C GLY A 66 1.41 42.68 12.04
N ALA A 67 0.10 42.64 12.37
CA ALA A 67 -0.47 41.57 13.19
C ALA A 67 -0.38 40.20 12.53
N VAL A 68 -0.67 40.10 11.24
CA VAL A 68 -0.56 38.86 10.44
C VAL A 68 0.91 38.42 10.40
N LEU A 69 1.85 39.33 10.20
CA LEU A 69 3.26 39.01 10.13
C LEU A 69 3.80 38.53 11.49
N THR A 70 3.37 39.14 12.59
CA THR A 70 3.71 38.73 13.95
C THR A 70 3.13 37.33 14.26
N ALA A 71 1.88 37.07 13.87
CA ALA A 71 1.26 35.77 14.05
C ALA A 71 1.97 34.67 13.24
N ALA A 72 2.38 34.97 11.98
CA ALA A 72 3.14 34.04 11.15
C ALA A 72 4.53 33.71 11.73
N VAL A 73 5.24 34.73 12.25
CA VAL A 73 6.53 34.51 12.92
C VAL A 73 6.37 33.70 14.21
N ALA A 74 5.32 33.98 15.01
CA ALA A 74 5.04 33.20 16.22
C ALA A 74 4.68 31.74 15.88
N ALA A 75 3.83 31.52 14.87
CA ALA A 75 3.51 30.17 14.40
C ALA A 75 4.74 29.43 13.88
N GLY A 76 5.62 30.12 13.12
CA GLY A 76 6.89 29.57 12.66
C GLY A 76 7.82 29.19 13.81
N ALA A 77 7.93 30.04 14.84
CA ALA A 77 8.73 29.74 16.03
C ALA A 77 8.20 28.52 16.81
N VAL A 78 6.88 28.40 16.96
CA VAL A 78 6.23 27.23 17.57
C VAL A 78 6.50 25.99 16.74
N TYR A 79 6.35 26.07 15.39
CA TYR A 79 6.62 24.96 14.48
C TYR A 79 8.05 24.43 14.60
N VAL A 80 9.03 25.34 14.59
CA VAL A 80 10.46 25.01 14.77
C VAL A 80 10.70 24.43 16.16
N GLY A 81 10.10 25.03 17.21
CA GLY A 81 10.21 24.55 18.59
C GLY A 81 9.68 23.11 18.74
N MET A 82 8.55 22.79 18.13
CA MET A 82 8.03 21.43 18.10
C MET A 82 8.97 20.47 17.36
N GLY A 83 9.60 20.93 16.28
CA GLY A 83 10.58 20.16 15.53
C GLY A 83 11.82 19.76 16.33
N GLN A 84 12.23 20.57 17.34
CA GLN A 84 13.41 20.26 18.16
C GLN A 84 13.30 18.94 18.95
N LYS A 85 12.08 18.52 19.29
CA LYS A 85 11.82 17.23 19.91
C LYS A 85 12.41 16.09 19.07
N TYR A 86 12.27 16.18 17.76
CA TYR A 86 12.67 15.15 16.80
C TYR A 86 14.17 15.08 16.50
N LYS A 87 14.98 15.84 17.24
CA LYS A 87 16.43 15.62 17.32
C LYS A 87 16.83 14.42 18.17
N ARG A 88 15.91 13.94 19.00
CA ARG A 88 16.18 12.88 19.99
C ARG A 88 15.29 11.67 19.81
N VAL A 89 14.19 11.80 19.08
CA VAL A 89 13.21 10.74 18.88
C VAL A 89 12.83 10.64 17.41
N TYR A 90 12.42 9.47 16.99
CA TYR A 90 11.94 9.25 15.62
C TYR A 90 10.65 10.00 15.33
N PHE A 91 10.40 10.29 14.06
CA PHE A 91 9.17 10.93 13.60
C PHE A 91 7.93 10.07 13.90
N PRO A 92 6.72 10.69 13.95
CA PRO A 92 5.47 9.94 13.96
C PRO A 92 5.35 9.02 12.74
N ASN A 93 4.63 7.90 12.89
CA ASN A 93 4.41 6.92 11.84
C ASN A 93 5.70 6.36 11.23
N THR A 94 6.72 6.19 12.06
CA THR A 94 7.99 5.55 11.70
C THR A 94 8.03 4.13 12.25
N THR A 95 8.38 3.18 11.39
CA THR A 95 8.68 1.79 11.77
C THR A 95 10.09 1.43 11.33
N VAL A 96 10.64 0.42 11.97
CA VAL A 96 11.91 -0.22 11.60
C VAL A 96 11.66 -1.72 11.59
N ASN A 97 11.82 -2.37 10.45
CA ASN A 97 11.45 -3.77 10.21
C ASN A 97 10.03 -4.10 10.75
N GLY A 98 9.05 -3.22 10.48
CA GLY A 98 7.68 -3.37 10.98
C GLY A 98 7.46 -2.97 12.44
N LEU A 99 8.51 -2.84 13.27
CA LEU A 99 8.39 -2.41 14.66
C LEU A 99 8.12 -0.90 14.75
N ASN A 100 7.05 -0.49 15.42
CA ASN A 100 6.71 0.92 15.59
C ASN A 100 7.68 1.61 16.58
N VAL A 101 8.48 2.52 16.05
CA VAL A 101 9.47 3.32 16.81
C VAL A 101 9.08 4.78 16.93
N SER A 102 7.87 5.16 16.55
CA SER A 102 7.38 6.54 16.58
C SER A 102 7.55 7.19 17.93
N GLY A 103 8.31 8.27 17.99
CA GLY A 103 8.53 9.04 19.22
C GLY A 103 9.49 8.40 20.24
N LEU A 104 10.11 7.28 19.91
CA LEU A 104 11.14 6.64 20.70
C LEU A 104 12.52 7.23 20.38
N THR A 105 13.43 7.17 21.35
CA THR A 105 14.86 7.37 21.15
C THR A 105 15.51 6.10 20.59
N PRO A 106 16.73 6.14 20.03
CA PRO A 106 17.48 4.94 19.66
C PRO A 106 17.65 3.95 20.82
N GLU A 107 17.91 4.43 22.03
CA GLU A 107 18.07 3.59 23.21
C GLU A 107 16.77 2.88 23.60
N GLU A 108 15.64 3.61 23.61
CA GLU A 108 14.33 3.01 23.87
C GLU A 108 13.95 2.00 22.75
N THR A 109 14.35 2.27 21.53
CA THR A 109 14.15 1.35 20.40
C THR A 109 14.98 0.07 20.57
N LYS A 110 16.25 0.17 20.96
CA LYS A 110 17.11 -0.98 21.25
C LYS A 110 16.54 -1.83 22.40
N GLN A 111 16.05 -1.17 23.44
CA GLN A 111 15.40 -1.88 24.54
C GLN A 111 14.16 -2.64 24.04
N ARG A 112 13.33 -2.01 23.25
CA ARG A 112 12.14 -2.66 22.69
C ARG A 112 12.48 -3.83 21.78
N ILE A 113 13.48 -3.69 20.91
CA ILE A 113 13.98 -4.79 20.08
C ILE A 113 14.47 -5.96 20.96
N THR A 114 15.18 -5.65 22.05
CA THR A 114 15.64 -6.68 22.99
C THR A 114 14.49 -7.41 23.67
N GLU A 115 13.44 -6.69 24.06
CA GLU A 115 12.23 -7.28 24.66
C GLU A 115 11.49 -8.19 23.65
N GLU A 116 11.30 -7.74 22.41
CA GLU A 116 10.69 -8.51 21.33
C GLU A 116 11.52 -9.77 21.00
N THR A 117 12.85 -9.62 20.90
CA THR A 117 13.77 -10.73 20.61
C THR A 117 13.71 -11.82 21.69
N ASN A 118 13.66 -11.44 22.96
CA ASN A 118 13.66 -12.39 24.08
C ASN A 118 12.39 -13.26 24.17
N GLY A 119 11.27 -12.76 23.67
CA GLY A 119 9.98 -13.48 23.69
C GLY A 119 9.54 -14.00 22.33
N TYR A 120 10.36 -13.83 21.31
CA TYR A 120 9.97 -14.09 19.93
C TYR A 120 9.64 -15.55 19.67
N THR A 121 8.51 -15.75 18.99
CA THR A 121 8.06 -17.05 18.51
C THR A 121 7.39 -16.83 17.15
N LEU A 122 7.88 -17.50 16.13
CA LEU A 122 7.25 -17.52 14.82
C LEU A 122 6.24 -18.67 14.76
N MET A 123 4.98 -18.37 14.46
CA MET A 123 3.95 -19.34 14.16
C MET A 123 3.91 -19.62 12.65
N ILE A 124 4.14 -20.82 12.25
CA ILE A 124 4.08 -21.28 10.86
C ILE A 124 2.69 -21.89 10.63
N GLN A 125 1.96 -21.37 9.65
CA GLN A 125 0.61 -21.81 9.27
C GLN A 125 0.71 -22.62 7.97
N GLU A 126 0.33 -23.90 8.07
CA GLU A 126 0.40 -24.84 6.97
C GLU A 126 -0.92 -24.93 6.18
N ARG A 127 -0.82 -25.42 4.95
CA ARG A 127 -1.99 -25.81 4.16
C ARG A 127 -2.77 -26.89 4.92
N GLY A 128 -4.08 -26.70 5.06
CA GLY A 128 -4.92 -27.61 5.86
C GLY A 128 -5.20 -27.10 7.27
N GLY A 129 -4.55 -26.02 7.71
CA GLY A 129 -4.85 -25.33 8.97
C GLY A 129 -4.04 -25.82 10.17
N GLU A 130 -3.08 -26.70 9.97
CA GLU A 130 -2.11 -27.07 11.00
C GLU A 130 -1.12 -25.92 11.25
N THR A 131 -0.53 -25.91 12.45
CA THR A 131 0.44 -24.88 12.84
C THR A 131 1.63 -25.50 13.55
N GLU A 132 2.81 -24.92 13.27
CA GLU A 132 4.04 -25.23 13.99
C GLU A 132 4.67 -23.94 14.50
N THR A 133 5.67 -24.04 15.38
CA THR A 133 6.33 -22.86 15.94
C THR A 133 7.84 -23.02 15.98
N ILE A 134 8.55 -21.91 15.70
CA ILE A 134 9.99 -21.79 15.95
C ILE A 134 10.18 -20.72 17.03
N GLN A 135 10.82 -21.07 18.14
CA GLN A 135 11.13 -20.13 19.20
C GLN A 135 12.47 -19.46 18.94
N GLY A 136 12.56 -18.14 19.12
CA GLY A 136 13.79 -17.39 18.92
C GLY A 136 14.95 -17.92 19.76
N VAL A 137 14.69 -18.37 20.99
CA VAL A 137 15.70 -18.96 21.88
C VAL A 137 16.34 -20.22 21.31
N ASP A 138 15.59 -21.05 20.56
CA ASP A 138 16.07 -22.30 20.00
C ASP A 138 17.06 -22.08 18.88
N ILE A 139 16.88 -20.99 18.12
CA ILE A 139 17.77 -20.58 17.03
C ILE A 139 18.87 -19.61 17.48
N GLY A 140 18.94 -19.29 18.79
CA GLY A 140 19.91 -18.35 19.33
C GLY A 140 19.69 -16.90 18.89
N LEU A 141 18.43 -16.53 18.65
CA LEU A 141 18.06 -15.15 18.27
C LEU A 141 18.47 -14.17 19.36
N HIS A 142 19.20 -13.12 18.99
CA HIS A 142 19.67 -12.08 19.90
C HIS A 142 19.73 -10.74 19.18
N PRO A 143 19.54 -9.60 19.91
CA PRO A 143 19.64 -8.29 19.30
C PRO A 143 21.08 -8.00 18.88
N GLU A 144 21.26 -7.39 17.73
CA GLU A 144 22.53 -6.87 17.24
C GLU A 144 22.34 -5.44 16.74
N PHE A 145 23.26 -4.53 17.08
CA PHE A 145 23.15 -3.13 16.75
C PHE A 145 24.47 -2.60 16.19
N ASP A 146 24.43 -2.08 14.96
CA ASP A 146 25.58 -1.54 14.23
C ASP A 146 25.65 -0.01 14.19
N GLY A 147 24.72 0.68 14.88
CA GLY A 147 24.59 2.13 14.88
C GLY A 147 23.68 2.69 13.78
N THR A 148 23.01 1.84 13.00
CA THR A 148 22.07 2.29 11.95
C THR A 148 20.86 3.00 12.55
N LEU A 149 20.40 2.61 13.74
CA LEU A 149 19.31 3.30 14.45
C LEU A 149 19.64 4.76 14.72
N GLU A 150 20.85 5.05 15.20
CA GLU A 150 21.33 6.41 15.43
C GLU A 150 21.45 7.18 14.12
N GLN A 151 21.95 6.55 13.06
CA GLN A 151 22.08 7.19 11.75
C GLN A 151 20.72 7.57 11.15
N ILE A 152 19.68 6.74 11.32
CA ILE A 152 18.31 7.07 10.91
C ILE A 152 17.84 8.34 11.61
N LEU A 153 18.08 8.45 12.93
CA LEU A 153 17.72 9.62 13.72
C LEU A 153 18.51 10.87 13.26
N ASP A 154 19.82 10.75 13.10
CA ASP A 154 20.70 11.85 12.73
C ASP A 154 20.37 12.41 11.33
N ASN A 155 19.90 11.58 10.43
CA ASN A 155 19.47 11.97 9.10
C ASN A 155 18.07 12.62 9.06
N GLN A 156 17.35 12.67 10.17
CA GLN A 156 16.03 13.32 10.22
C GLN A 156 16.14 14.84 10.06
N ASN A 157 15.48 15.39 9.04
CA ASN A 157 15.30 16.82 8.95
C ASN A 157 14.19 17.28 9.90
N THR A 158 14.55 17.83 11.04
CA THR A 158 13.60 18.22 12.09
C THR A 158 12.56 19.26 11.66
N LEU A 159 12.76 19.97 10.53
CA LEU A 159 11.78 20.87 9.96
C LEU A 159 10.71 20.13 9.14
N ALA A 160 10.95 18.87 8.78
CA ALA A 160 10.01 18.06 8.01
C ALA A 160 8.98 17.32 8.89
N TRP A 161 9.03 17.46 10.22
CA TRP A 161 8.19 16.69 11.15
C TRP A 161 6.68 16.77 10.83
N GLY A 162 6.22 17.95 10.39
CA GLY A 162 4.81 18.16 10.06
C GLY A 162 4.32 17.31 8.88
N PHE A 163 5.20 16.95 7.94
CA PHE A 163 4.85 16.05 6.83
C PHE A 163 4.74 14.60 7.26
N HIS A 164 5.44 14.22 8.33
CA HIS A 164 5.44 12.85 8.87
C HIS A 164 4.21 12.53 9.73
N ILE A 165 3.40 13.52 10.13
CA ILE A 165 2.14 13.28 10.86
C ILE A 165 1.16 12.43 10.05
N SER A 166 1.17 12.58 8.72
CA SER A 166 0.27 11.85 7.81
C SER A 166 0.99 10.88 6.87
N ARG A 167 2.31 10.73 7.01
CA ARG A 167 3.14 9.92 6.14
C ARG A 167 3.77 8.79 6.92
N TYR A 168 3.47 7.57 6.51
CA TYR A 168 4.11 6.37 7.02
C TYR A 168 5.50 6.18 6.39
N VAL A 169 6.49 5.87 7.21
CA VAL A 169 7.86 5.56 6.75
C VAL A 169 8.32 4.30 7.45
N ASP A 170 8.67 3.29 6.66
CA ASP A 170 9.28 2.07 7.14
C ASP A 170 10.76 2.02 6.73
N TYR A 171 11.62 1.76 7.69
CA TYR A 171 13.04 1.52 7.47
C TYR A 171 13.31 0.03 7.60
N THR A 172 13.96 -0.54 6.59
CA THR A 172 14.49 -1.89 6.68
C THR A 172 15.97 -1.82 7.02
N ILE A 173 16.37 -2.48 8.10
CA ILE A 173 17.77 -2.64 8.51
C ILE A 173 18.06 -4.12 8.70
N ASP A 174 19.22 -4.56 8.18
CA ASP A 174 19.59 -5.99 8.15
C ASP A 174 20.18 -6.46 9.50
N THR A 175 20.56 -5.52 10.37
CA THR A 175 21.31 -5.77 11.61
C THR A 175 20.55 -5.38 12.86
N MET A 176 19.25 -5.73 12.96
CA MET A 176 18.48 -5.55 14.19
C MET A 176 18.61 -6.73 15.17
N ALA A 177 18.69 -7.92 14.59
CA ALA A 177 18.86 -9.16 15.32
C ALA A 177 19.70 -10.12 14.50
N ALA A 178 20.40 -10.98 15.18
CA ALA A 178 21.15 -12.09 14.58
C ALA A 178 20.72 -13.41 15.22
N PHE A 179 20.90 -14.49 14.50
CA PHE A 179 20.64 -15.86 14.96
C PHE A 179 21.71 -16.79 14.39
N ASP A 180 21.74 -18.02 14.88
CA ASP A 180 22.64 -19.07 14.41
C ASP A 180 22.00 -19.77 13.20
N ASP A 181 22.58 -19.58 12.02
CA ASP A 181 22.12 -20.17 10.76
C ASP A 181 22.04 -21.70 10.82
N ALA A 182 22.97 -22.34 11.51
CA ALA A 182 22.95 -23.81 11.67
C ALA A 182 21.77 -24.26 12.51
N LYS A 183 21.49 -23.57 13.61
CA LYS A 183 20.33 -23.86 14.45
C LYS A 183 19.03 -23.56 13.74
N LEU A 184 18.95 -22.46 12.96
CA LEU A 184 17.79 -22.19 12.15
C LEU A 184 17.55 -23.30 11.11
N SER A 185 18.60 -23.71 10.41
CA SER A 185 18.53 -24.81 9.44
C SER A 185 18.05 -26.13 10.09
N ASP A 186 18.56 -26.44 11.29
CA ASP A 186 18.13 -27.61 12.06
C ASP A 186 16.65 -27.49 12.47
N ALA A 187 16.23 -26.31 12.95
CA ALA A 187 14.84 -26.06 13.34
C ALA A 187 13.88 -26.19 12.16
N VAL A 188 14.22 -25.60 11.00
CA VAL A 188 13.40 -25.71 9.77
C VAL A 188 13.35 -27.16 9.27
N SER A 189 14.49 -27.86 9.26
CA SER A 189 14.53 -29.27 8.84
C SER A 189 13.74 -30.20 9.76
N GLY A 190 13.53 -29.79 11.00
CA GLY A 190 12.76 -30.53 12.00
C GLY A 190 11.24 -30.29 11.95
N LEU A 191 10.77 -29.42 11.07
CA LEU A 191 9.34 -29.15 10.94
C LEU A 191 8.57 -30.37 10.43
N ASN A 192 7.41 -30.62 11.00
CA ASN A 192 6.58 -31.76 10.63
C ASN A 192 6.03 -31.65 9.22
N CYS A 193 5.82 -30.44 8.72
CA CYS A 193 5.37 -30.19 7.33
C CYS A 193 6.32 -30.79 6.28
N LEU A 194 7.57 -31.04 6.63
CA LEU A 194 8.56 -31.69 5.76
C LEU A 194 8.61 -33.23 5.91
N THR A 195 7.87 -33.79 6.85
CA THR A 195 7.87 -35.25 7.04
C THR A 195 7.07 -35.95 5.95
N PRO A 196 7.45 -37.21 5.57
CA PRO A 196 6.73 -37.93 4.52
C PRO A 196 5.24 -38.16 4.80
N GLU A 197 4.84 -38.15 6.07
CA GLU A 197 3.46 -38.32 6.51
C GLU A 197 2.61 -37.10 6.24
N ARG A 198 3.21 -35.89 6.15
CA ARG A 198 2.53 -34.62 5.98
C ARG A 198 2.84 -33.94 4.63
N ALA A 199 4.05 -34.11 4.10
CA ALA A 199 4.48 -33.58 2.83
C ALA A 199 3.91 -34.37 1.65
N ALA A 200 2.61 -34.22 1.38
CA ALA A 200 2.00 -34.85 0.20
C ALA A 200 2.49 -34.13 -1.06
N ALA A 201 3.18 -34.81 -1.95
CA ALA A 201 3.61 -34.27 -3.22
C ALA A 201 2.40 -33.88 -4.09
N PRO A 202 2.49 -32.82 -4.89
CA PRO A 202 1.47 -32.48 -5.87
C PRO A 202 1.33 -33.59 -6.92
N GLN A 203 0.14 -33.73 -7.48
CA GLN A 203 -0.10 -34.68 -8.56
C GLN A 203 -0.57 -33.88 -9.80
N ASP A 204 0.01 -34.22 -10.93
CA ASP A 204 -0.36 -33.65 -12.20
C ASP A 204 -1.75 -34.10 -12.67
N ALA A 205 -2.45 -33.24 -13.39
CA ALA A 205 -3.65 -33.64 -14.11
C ALA A 205 -3.31 -34.70 -15.16
N TYR A 206 -4.19 -35.67 -15.33
CA TYR A 206 -4.02 -36.73 -16.30
C TYR A 206 -5.35 -37.18 -16.95
N ILE A 207 -5.26 -37.94 -18.04
CA ILE A 207 -6.43 -38.53 -18.67
C ILE A 207 -6.78 -39.81 -17.94
N SER A 208 -8.04 -39.92 -17.50
CA SER A 208 -8.55 -41.10 -16.79
C SER A 208 -8.46 -42.38 -17.62
N ASP A 209 -8.62 -43.54 -16.96
CA ASP A 209 -8.97 -44.77 -17.66
C ASP A 209 -10.31 -44.63 -18.39
N TYR A 210 -10.54 -45.49 -19.39
CA TYR A 210 -11.79 -45.51 -20.14
C TYR A 210 -13.00 -45.78 -19.24
N ILE A 211 -13.95 -44.85 -19.26
CA ILE A 211 -15.19 -44.95 -18.50
C ILE A 211 -16.30 -45.42 -19.46
N SER A 212 -16.87 -46.58 -19.15
CA SER A 212 -17.91 -47.18 -20.01
C SER A 212 -19.11 -46.22 -20.22
N GLY A 213 -19.41 -45.92 -21.46
CA GLY A 213 -20.49 -45.00 -21.84
C GLY A 213 -20.18 -43.52 -21.77
N LYS A 214 -19.00 -43.13 -21.25
CA LYS A 214 -18.57 -41.72 -21.18
C LYS A 214 -17.32 -41.44 -22.01
N GLY A 215 -16.38 -42.39 -22.09
CA GLY A 215 -15.08 -42.20 -22.71
C GLY A 215 -13.99 -41.88 -21.71
N TYR A 216 -13.12 -40.97 -22.07
CA TYR A 216 -12.02 -40.50 -21.23
C TYR A 216 -12.34 -39.11 -20.68
N GLU A 217 -11.91 -38.79 -19.47
CA GLU A 217 -12.11 -37.50 -18.81
C GLU A 217 -10.77 -37.04 -18.22
N ILE A 218 -10.56 -35.73 -18.05
CA ILE A 218 -9.43 -35.21 -17.29
C ILE A 218 -9.70 -35.45 -15.82
N VAL A 219 -8.75 -36.10 -15.13
CA VAL A 219 -8.64 -36.06 -13.68
C VAL A 219 -7.83 -34.85 -13.32
N PRO A 220 -8.41 -33.89 -12.58
CA PRO A 220 -7.70 -32.66 -12.22
C PRO A 220 -6.46 -32.94 -11.37
N GLU A 221 -5.54 -32.01 -11.39
CA GLU A 221 -4.38 -31.98 -10.54
C GLU A 221 -4.74 -31.87 -9.06
N GLU A 222 -3.87 -32.42 -8.21
CA GLU A 222 -3.92 -32.20 -6.77
C GLU A 222 -2.75 -31.31 -6.33
N GLN A 223 -3.05 -30.25 -5.58
CA GLN A 223 -2.04 -29.26 -5.17
C GLN A 223 -0.98 -29.81 -4.19
N GLY A 224 -1.28 -30.91 -3.53
CA GLY A 224 -0.37 -31.45 -2.52
C GLY A 224 -0.21 -30.56 -1.30
N ALA A 225 0.74 -30.91 -0.43
CA ALA A 225 1.14 -30.14 0.76
C ALA A 225 2.64 -30.28 1.04
N SER A 226 3.45 -30.48 -0.01
CA SER A 226 4.91 -30.57 0.10
C SER A 226 5.53 -29.18 -0.05
N PRO A 227 6.12 -28.59 1.01
CA PRO A 227 6.89 -27.37 0.86
C PRO A 227 8.22 -27.64 0.15
N ASP A 228 8.64 -26.73 -0.71
CA ASP A 228 10.04 -26.70 -1.19
C ASP A 228 10.95 -26.27 -0.02
N PRO A 229 11.94 -27.09 0.38
CA PRO A 229 12.77 -26.80 1.55
C PRO A 229 13.58 -25.52 1.44
N GLN A 230 13.93 -25.08 0.22
CA GLN A 230 14.71 -23.86 0.01
C GLN A 230 13.81 -22.63 0.13
N LEU A 231 12.62 -22.66 -0.48
CA LEU A 231 11.64 -21.58 -0.37
C LEU A 231 11.16 -21.45 1.07
N LEU A 232 10.88 -22.56 1.76
CA LEU A 232 10.50 -22.57 3.17
C LEU A 232 11.59 -21.95 4.05
N SER A 233 12.85 -22.37 3.87
CA SER A 233 13.99 -21.82 4.63
C SER A 233 14.13 -20.33 4.42
N SER A 234 14.02 -19.85 3.17
CA SER A 234 14.08 -18.41 2.85
C SER A 234 12.91 -17.63 3.47
N ALA A 235 11.69 -18.17 3.37
CA ALA A 235 10.51 -17.51 3.93
C ALA A 235 10.58 -17.41 5.45
N VAL A 236 11.04 -18.47 6.13
CA VAL A 236 11.23 -18.48 7.60
C VAL A 236 12.32 -17.51 8.00
N HIS A 237 13.45 -17.48 7.31
CA HIS A 237 14.55 -16.54 7.54
C HIS A 237 14.06 -15.08 7.46
N ASP A 238 13.36 -14.73 6.38
CA ASP A 238 12.83 -13.40 6.18
C ASP A 238 11.76 -13.01 7.21
N ALA A 239 10.89 -13.96 7.59
CA ALA A 239 9.89 -13.75 8.64
C ALA A 239 10.54 -13.41 10.00
N ILE A 240 11.62 -14.12 10.36
CA ILE A 240 12.35 -13.90 11.62
C ILE A 240 13.05 -12.53 11.61
N LEU A 241 13.74 -12.17 10.54
CA LEU A 241 14.41 -10.87 10.42
C LEU A 241 13.43 -9.68 10.49
N ASN A 242 12.20 -9.88 10.05
CA ASN A 242 11.15 -8.88 10.09
C ASN A 242 10.26 -8.98 11.35
N PHE A 243 10.62 -9.81 12.32
CA PHE A 243 9.85 -10.05 13.56
C PHE A 243 8.36 -10.34 13.30
N GLN A 244 8.07 -11.11 12.25
CA GLN A 244 6.69 -11.52 11.97
C GLN A 244 6.22 -12.50 13.04
N GLU A 245 5.00 -12.31 13.55
CA GLU A 245 4.41 -13.23 14.53
C GLU A 245 3.92 -14.53 13.88
N SER A 246 3.57 -14.47 12.58
CA SER A 246 3.08 -15.63 11.84
C SER A 246 3.52 -15.60 10.37
N LEU A 247 3.76 -16.79 9.82
CA LEU A 247 4.08 -17.03 8.43
C LEU A 247 3.07 -18.03 7.86
N SER A 248 2.27 -17.59 6.89
CA SER A 248 1.41 -18.46 6.09
C SER A 248 2.24 -19.06 4.95
N LEU A 249 2.40 -20.38 4.94
CA LEU A 249 3.14 -21.08 3.88
C LEU A 249 2.42 -21.01 2.53
N GLU A 250 1.08 -20.85 2.55
CA GLU A 250 0.28 -20.63 1.34
C GLU A 250 0.55 -19.26 0.73
N ASP A 251 0.51 -18.19 1.55
CA ASP A 251 0.73 -16.82 1.10
C ASP A 251 2.18 -16.57 0.68
N ALA A 252 3.12 -17.29 1.28
CA ALA A 252 4.54 -17.24 0.93
C ALA A 252 4.88 -18.09 -0.31
N ASP A 253 3.89 -18.77 -0.89
CA ASP A 253 4.04 -19.56 -2.12
C ASP A 253 5.19 -20.59 -2.07
N VAL A 254 5.35 -21.25 -0.92
CA VAL A 254 6.47 -22.18 -0.68
C VAL A 254 6.17 -23.63 -1.10
N TYR A 255 4.91 -23.94 -1.45
CA TYR A 255 4.55 -25.31 -1.84
C TYR A 255 4.94 -25.64 -3.26
N GLU A 256 5.40 -26.89 -3.45
CA GLU A 256 5.54 -27.46 -4.78
C GLU A 256 4.21 -27.41 -5.54
N LYS A 257 4.27 -27.19 -6.84
CA LYS A 257 3.08 -27.06 -7.71
C LYS A 257 3.04 -28.20 -8.73
N PRO A 258 1.82 -28.65 -9.11
CA PRO A 258 1.67 -29.54 -10.25
C PRO A 258 2.25 -28.91 -11.50
N GLN A 259 2.89 -29.71 -12.35
CA GLN A 259 3.46 -29.24 -13.62
C GLN A 259 2.42 -29.22 -14.73
N ILE A 260 1.43 -30.11 -14.65
CA ILE A 260 0.34 -30.21 -15.61
C ILE A 260 -0.97 -29.98 -14.86
N THR A 261 -1.72 -28.97 -15.31
CA THR A 261 -3.03 -28.61 -14.79
C THR A 261 -4.14 -29.01 -15.75
N ALA A 262 -5.38 -29.09 -15.30
CA ALA A 262 -6.52 -29.52 -16.10
C ALA A 262 -6.78 -28.64 -17.34
N ASP A 263 -6.30 -27.41 -17.34
CA ASP A 263 -6.38 -26.45 -18.45
C ASP A 263 -5.19 -26.56 -19.44
N ASN A 264 -4.25 -27.51 -19.23
CA ASN A 264 -3.11 -27.70 -20.13
C ASN A 264 -3.57 -28.04 -21.55
N GLU A 265 -3.14 -27.22 -22.52
CA GLU A 265 -3.57 -27.33 -23.93
C GLU A 265 -3.20 -28.69 -24.55
N ALA A 266 -2.02 -29.21 -24.24
CA ALA A 266 -1.56 -30.49 -24.79
C ALA A 266 -2.41 -31.65 -24.26
N LEU A 267 -2.70 -31.65 -22.96
CA LEU A 267 -3.53 -32.66 -22.31
C LEU A 267 -4.97 -32.65 -22.87
N ASN A 268 -5.53 -31.46 -23.07
CA ASN A 268 -6.88 -31.30 -23.65
C ASN A 268 -6.93 -31.76 -25.12
N ALA A 269 -5.92 -31.45 -25.92
CA ALA A 269 -5.83 -31.91 -27.32
C ALA A 269 -5.70 -33.44 -27.39
N GLU A 270 -4.95 -34.05 -26.46
CA GLU A 270 -4.84 -35.50 -26.37
C GLU A 270 -6.16 -36.16 -25.97
N LEU A 271 -6.87 -35.59 -24.99
CA LEU A 271 -8.21 -36.04 -24.59
C LEU A 271 -9.19 -36.00 -25.76
N GLU A 272 -9.22 -34.93 -26.52
CA GLU A 272 -10.06 -34.81 -27.72
C GLU A 272 -9.71 -35.89 -28.77
N ALA A 273 -8.42 -36.15 -28.99
CA ALA A 273 -7.97 -37.17 -29.90
C ALA A 273 -8.43 -38.59 -29.49
N TRP A 274 -8.34 -38.91 -28.19
CA TRP A 274 -8.78 -40.22 -27.67
C TRP A 274 -10.29 -40.34 -27.76
N ASN A 275 -11.07 -39.35 -27.35
CA ASN A 275 -12.54 -39.40 -27.41
C ASN A 275 -13.10 -39.41 -28.79
N LYS A 276 -12.38 -38.93 -29.80
CA LYS A 276 -12.79 -39.00 -31.19
C LYS A 276 -13.10 -40.43 -31.70
N TYR A 277 -12.40 -41.41 -31.11
CA TYR A 277 -12.54 -42.81 -31.52
C TYR A 277 -13.52 -43.60 -30.65
N VAL A 278 -13.90 -43.10 -29.48
CA VAL A 278 -14.77 -43.80 -28.49
C VAL A 278 -16.17 -44.03 -29.05
N HIS A 279 -16.68 -43.12 -29.91
CA HIS A 279 -18.02 -43.23 -30.48
C HIS A 279 -18.01 -43.72 -31.92
N THR A 280 -16.92 -44.37 -32.36
CA THR A 280 -16.82 -44.91 -33.72
C THR A 280 -17.53 -46.26 -33.84
N THR A 281 -18.54 -46.32 -34.69
CA THR A 281 -19.22 -47.57 -34.97
C THR A 281 -18.62 -48.21 -36.25
N VAL A 282 -18.08 -49.41 -36.11
CA VAL A 282 -17.57 -50.17 -37.25
C VAL A 282 -18.69 -51.14 -37.73
N THR A 283 -19.21 -50.90 -38.91
CA THR A 283 -20.24 -51.77 -39.51
C THR A 283 -19.58 -52.72 -40.50
N TYR A 284 -19.59 -54.00 -40.19
CA TYR A 284 -19.20 -55.05 -41.12
C TYR A 284 -20.38 -55.46 -41.96
N ARG A 285 -20.22 -55.51 -43.29
CA ARG A 285 -21.16 -56.10 -44.19
C ARG A 285 -20.54 -57.41 -44.68
N PHE A 286 -21.23 -58.49 -44.45
CA PHE A 286 -20.86 -59.83 -44.90
C PHE A 286 -21.47 -60.14 -46.23
#